data_0f07c1eabdc994a3cdbf74bb7474a471
#
_entry.id   0f07c1eabdc994a3cdbf74bb7474a471
#
_cell.length_a   1.000
_cell.length_b   1.000
_cell.length_c   1.000
_cell.angle_alpha   90.00
_cell.angle_beta   90.00
_cell.angle_gamma   90.00
#
_symmetry.space_group_name_H-M   'P 1'
#
loop_
_entity.id
_entity.type
_entity.pdbx_description
1 polymer ?
#
loop_
_entity_poly.entity_id
_entity_poly.type
_entity_poly.pdbx_seq_one_letter_code
_entity_poly.pdbx_strand_id
1 'polypeptide(L)'
;SVKRHFTDPSLACACLALTKEKLINDLNTFGFMFEALVERDLKIYMEYLNGNLFHFRDNVTGLEIDSILEFNDGEYAAVEIKLGFNKVEEAKKNLLTFKNNMIKEPKFMCIIVGYTDVIAKDPETGIYIVPITALKP
;
A
#
# COMPACT_ATOMS: atom_id res chain seq x y z
N SER A 1 -1.94 1.19 17.78
CA SER A 1 -3.10 1.99 17.38
C SER A 1 -3.95 1.26 16.34
N VAL A 2 -5.23 1.44 16.42
CA VAL A 2 -6.15 0.82 15.46
C VAL A 2 -6.13 1.64 14.17
N LYS A 3 -5.83 0.98 13.07
CA LYS A 3 -5.88 1.59 11.75
C LYS A 3 -7.36 1.67 11.33
N ARG A 4 -7.81 2.86 10.99
CA ARG A 4 -9.18 3.07 10.52
C ARG A 4 -9.24 2.97 9.01
N HIS A 5 -10.25 2.24 8.53
CA HIS A 5 -10.50 2.09 7.10
C HIS A 5 -11.88 2.65 6.77
N PHE A 6 -11.95 3.37 5.65
CA PHE A 6 -13.21 3.83 5.09
C PHE A 6 -13.61 2.92 3.94
N THR A 7 -14.88 2.55 3.88
CA THR A 7 -15.41 1.71 2.81
C THR A 7 -15.35 2.43 1.46
N ASP A 8 -15.57 3.74 1.49
CA ASP A 8 -15.55 4.60 0.31
C ASP A 8 -14.73 5.86 0.61
N PRO A 9 -13.50 5.99 0.08
CA PRO A 9 -12.68 7.17 0.32
C PRO A 9 -13.32 8.49 -0.12
N SER A 10 -14.10 8.49 -1.21
CA SER A 10 -14.81 9.68 -1.67
C SER A 10 -15.88 10.12 -0.68
N LEU A 11 -16.62 9.16 -0.14
CA LEU A 11 -17.61 9.42 0.89
C LEU A 11 -16.96 9.92 2.19
N ALA A 12 -15.81 9.34 2.55
CA ALA A 12 -15.06 9.78 3.73
C ALA A 12 -14.64 11.24 3.61
N CYS A 13 -14.18 11.68 2.44
CA CYS A 13 -13.85 13.08 2.20
C CYS A 13 -15.07 13.99 2.40
N ALA A 14 -16.21 13.59 1.87
CA ALA A 14 -17.46 14.34 2.02
C ALA A 14 -17.91 14.41 3.48
N CYS A 15 -17.85 13.29 4.20
CA CYS A 15 -18.26 13.21 5.60
C CYS A 15 -17.35 14.05 6.51
N LEU A 16 -16.08 14.16 6.18
CA LEU A 16 -15.15 15.00 6.93
C LEU A 16 -15.29 16.47 6.55
N ALA A 17 -16.14 16.80 5.58
CA ALA A 17 -16.33 18.17 5.08
C ALA A 17 -15.00 18.84 4.71
N LEU A 18 -14.09 18.07 4.13
CA LEU A 18 -12.78 18.58 3.74
C LEU A 18 -12.84 19.30 2.40
N THR A 19 -12.29 20.50 2.35
CA THR A 19 -12.07 21.21 1.10
C THR A 19 -10.78 20.75 0.45
N LYS A 20 -10.62 21.04 -0.84
CA LYS A 20 -9.37 20.73 -1.55
C LYS A 20 -8.16 21.36 -0.87
N GLU A 21 -8.29 22.63 -0.43
CA GLU A 21 -7.20 23.32 0.28
C GLU A 21 -6.85 22.63 1.59
N LYS A 22 -7.87 22.22 2.34
CA LYS A 22 -7.66 21.56 3.61
C LYS A 22 -6.96 20.20 3.44
N LEU A 23 -7.32 19.45 2.40
CA LEU A 23 -6.64 18.20 2.07
C LEU A 23 -5.17 18.45 1.71
N ILE A 24 -4.89 19.49 0.94
CA ILE A 24 -3.50 19.83 0.56
C ILE A 24 -2.69 20.21 1.79
N ASN A 25 -3.28 20.97 2.70
CA ASN A 25 -2.61 21.44 3.91
C ASN A 25 -2.46 20.36 4.98
N ASP A 26 -3.28 19.31 4.92
CA ASP A 26 -3.23 18.20 5.86
C ASP A 26 -2.67 16.95 5.16
N LEU A 27 -1.34 16.88 5.08
CA LEU A 27 -0.66 15.78 4.41
C LEU A 27 -0.93 14.42 5.04
N ASN A 28 -1.17 14.37 6.35
CA ASN A 28 -1.46 13.12 7.04
C ASN A 28 -2.82 12.60 6.63
N THR A 29 -3.83 13.47 6.61
CA THR A 29 -5.17 13.10 6.15
C THR A 29 -5.15 12.70 4.68
N PHE A 30 -4.43 13.46 3.85
CA PHE A 30 -4.32 13.16 2.42
C PHE A 30 -3.64 11.81 2.19
N GLY A 31 -2.56 11.54 2.90
CA GLY A 31 -1.86 10.25 2.83
C GLY A 31 -2.74 9.09 3.27
N PHE A 32 -3.51 9.28 4.33
CA PHE A 32 -4.45 8.27 4.81
C PHE A 32 -5.54 7.96 3.77
N MET A 33 -6.09 9.00 3.15
CA MET A 33 -7.11 8.83 2.11
C MET A 33 -6.54 8.15 0.87
N PHE A 34 -5.31 8.48 0.49
CA PHE A 34 -4.61 7.83 -0.61
C PHE A 34 -4.43 6.33 -0.33
N GLU A 35 -3.96 6.00 0.86
CA GLU A 35 -3.78 4.61 1.27
C GLU A 35 -5.10 3.83 1.21
N ALA A 36 -6.18 4.43 1.74
CA ALA A 36 -7.50 3.79 1.73
C ALA A 36 -7.99 3.54 0.30
N LEU A 37 -7.77 4.48 -0.60
CA LEU A 37 -8.16 4.33 -2.00
C LEU A 37 -7.41 3.18 -2.67
N VAL A 38 -6.11 3.10 -2.45
CA VAL A 38 -5.28 2.04 -3.02
C VAL A 38 -5.68 0.67 -2.45
N GLU A 39 -5.89 0.57 -1.15
CA GLU A 39 -6.31 -0.68 -0.52
C GLU A 39 -7.64 -1.17 -1.09
N ARG A 40 -8.58 -0.26 -1.30
CA ARG A 40 -9.85 -0.59 -1.93
C ARG A 40 -9.65 -1.19 -3.32
N ASP A 41 -8.81 -0.57 -4.14
CA ASP A 41 -8.54 -1.05 -5.49
C ASP A 41 -7.84 -2.40 -5.48
N LEU A 42 -6.86 -2.58 -4.59
CA LEU A 42 -6.17 -3.87 -4.44
C LEU A 42 -7.13 -4.97 -4.00
N LYS A 43 -8.05 -4.66 -3.11
CA LYS A 43 -9.04 -5.64 -2.65
C LYS A 43 -9.94 -6.09 -3.78
N ILE A 44 -10.37 -5.16 -4.63
CA ILE A 44 -11.19 -5.50 -5.81
C ILE A 44 -10.42 -6.42 -6.75
N TYR A 45 -9.15 -6.11 -7.01
CA TYR A 45 -8.29 -6.98 -7.85
C TYR A 45 -8.16 -8.38 -7.26
N MET A 46 -7.92 -8.46 -5.95
CA MET A 46 -7.73 -9.75 -5.30
C MET A 46 -9.02 -10.58 -5.31
N GLU A 47 -10.18 -9.96 -5.16
CA GLU A 47 -11.47 -10.64 -5.31
C GLU A 47 -11.62 -11.20 -6.71
N TYR A 48 -11.25 -10.43 -7.73
CA TYR A 48 -11.30 -10.88 -9.12
C TYR A 48 -10.38 -12.09 -9.36
N LEU A 49 -9.23 -12.11 -8.72
CA LEU A 49 -8.25 -13.20 -8.86
C LEU A 49 -8.51 -14.37 -7.90
N ASN A 50 -9.60 -14.34 -7.15
CA ASN A 50 -9.90 -15.33 -6.11
C ASN A 50 -8.79 -15.45 -5.05
N GLY A 51 -8.17 -14.33 -4.76
CA GLY A 51 -7.16 -14.23 -3.71
C GLY A 51 -7.69 -13.48 -2.49
N ASN A 52 -6.79 -13.17 -1.58
CA ASN A 52 -7.12 -12.47 -0.35
C ASN A 52 -6.17 -11.30 -0.11
N LEU A 53 -6.64 -10.31 0.64
CA LEU A 53 -5.82 -9.17 1.05
C LEU A 53 -5.79 -9.13 2.57
N PHE A 54 -4.57 -9.04 3.12
CA PHE A 54 -4.35 -8.96 4.56
C PHE A 54 -3.50 -7.75 4.90
N HIS A 55 -3.63 -7.28 6.13
CA HIS A 55 -2.71 -6.32 6.72
C HIS A 55 -1.76 -7.08 7.66
N PHE A 56 -0.45 -6.85 7.52
CA PHE A 56 0.54 -7.52 8.37
C PHE A 56 0.99 -6.59 9.49
N ARG A 57 1.05 -7.15 10.70
CA ARG A 57 1.59 -6.46 11.86
C ARG A 57 2.29 -7.46 12.78
N ASP A 58 3.52 -7.13 13.14
CA ASP A 58 4.27 -7.86 14.16
C ASP A 58 4.24 -7.05 15.45
N ASN A 59 3.57 -7.59 16.46
CA ASN A 59 3.40 -6.89 17.74
C ASN A 59 4.70 -6.81 18.56
N VAL A 60 5.68 -7.66 18.28
CA VAL A 60 6.96 -7.66 19.00
C VAL A 60 7.88 -6.57 18.46
N THR A 61 8.05 -6.50 17.14
CA THR A 61 8.96 -5.55 16.50
C THR A 61 8.30 -4.24 16.10
N GLY A 62 6.97 -4.23 16.03
CA GLY A 62 6.21 -3.08 15.54
C GLY A 62 6.21 -2.95 14.01
N LEU A 63 6.80 -3.91 13.30
CA LEU A 63 6.82 -3.90 11.84
C LEU A 63 5.40 -4.05 11.30
N GLU A 64 5.03 -3.18 10.36
CA GLU A 64 3.75 -3.25 9.66
C GLU A 64 4.01 -3.21 8.15
N ILE A 65 3.23 -4.01 7.41
CA ILE A 65 3.17 -3.95 5.95
C ILE A 65 1.72 -3.63 5.58
N ASP A 66 1.54 -2.64 4.73
CA ASP A 66 0.21 -2.10 4.42
C ASP A 66 -0.72 -3.16 3.85
N SER A 67 -0.25 -3.96 2.90
CA SER A 67 -1.06 -5.01 2.29
C SER A 67 -0.24 -6.22 1.92
N ILE A 68 -0.75 -7.38 2.27
CA ILE A 68 -0.26 -8.68 1.80
C ILE A 68 -1.30 -9.23 0.83
N LEU A 69 -0.89 -9.50 -0.38
CA LEU A 69 -1.75 -10.06 -1.42
C LEU A 69 -1.48 -11.55 -1.53
N GLU A 70 -2.42 -12.36 -1.06
CA GLU A 70 -2.30 -13.81 -1.16
C GLU A 70 -3.05 -14.30 -2.39
N PHE A 71 -2.32 -14.95 -3.29
CA PHE A 71 -2.89 -15.50 -4.52
C PHE A 71 -3.44 -16.90 -4.30
N ASN A 72 -4.30 -17.34 -5.22
CA ASN A 72 -4.97 -18.63 -5.07
C ASN A 72 -4.03 -19.84 -5.20
N ASP A 73 -2.82 -19.66 -5.71
CA ASP A 73 -1.79 -20.70 -5.79
C ASP A 73 -0.92 -20.81 -4.53
N GLY A 74 -1.22 -20.02 -3.50
CA GLY A 74 -0.45 -19.98 -2.26
C GLY A 74 0.74 -19.05 -2.27
N GLU A 75 1.08 -18.43 -3.41
CA GLU A 75 2.10 -17.39 -3.48
C GLU A 75 1.52 -16.09 -2.94
N TYR A 76 2.40 -15.16 -2.55
CA TYR A 76 1.95 -13.87 -2.03
C TYR A 76 2.90 -12.74 -2.41
N ALA A 77 2.39 -11.53 -2.34
CA ALA A 77 3.17 -10.30 -2.55
C ALA A 77 3.01 -9.38 -1.34
N ALA A 78 4.04 -8.60 -1.06
CA ALA A 78 4.01 -7.58 -0.02
C ALA A 78 4.01 -6.19 -0.65
N VAL A 79 3.10 -5.34 -0.20
CA VAL A 79 2.85 -4.02 -0.80
C VAL A 79 2.85 -2.95 0.27
N GLU A 80 3.65 -1.91 0.05
CA GLU A 80 3.60 -0.68 0.82
C GLU A 80 2.95 0.41 -0.02
N ILE A 81 2.22 1.32 0.63
CA ILE A 81 1.47 2.38 -0.04
C ILE A 81 1.96 3.71 0.51
N LYS A 82 2.57 4.53 -0.34
CA LYS A 82 3.14 5.82 0.07
C LYS A 82 2.77 6.90 -0.93
N LEU A 83 2.14 7.97 -0.44
CA LEU A 83 1.75 9.08 -1.29
C LEU A 83 2.96 9.81 -1.88
N GLY A 84 3.94 10.12 -1.04
CA GLY A 84 5.07 10.97 -1.40
C GLY A 84 6.39 10.24 -1.56
N PHE A 85 7.28 10.86 -2.30
CA PHE A 85 8.62 10.33 -2.57
C PHE A 85 9.46 10.15 -1.31
N ASN A 86 9.28 11.04 -0.33
CA ASN A 86 10.08 11.06 0.90
C ASN A 86 9.89 9.82 1.79
N LYS A 87 8.86 9.01 1.53
CA LYS A 87 8.59 7.79 2.30
C LYS A 87 9.04 6.50 1.62
N VAL A 88 9.57 6.60 0.40
CA VAL A 88 9.93 5.40 -0.38
C VAL A 88 11.08 4.62 0.25
N GLU A 89 12.11 5.29 0.75
CA GLU A 89 13.24 4.61 1.37
C GLU A 89 12.82 3.88 2.65
N GLU A 90 11.94 4.46 3.44
CA GLU A 90 11.37 3.81 4.62
C GLU A 90 10.57 2.56 4.22
N ALA A 91 9.76 2.67 3.17
CA ALA A 91 8.98 1.55 2.66
C ALA A 91 9.87 0.41 2.16
N LYS A 92 10.94 0.72 1.44
CA LYS A 92 11.92 -0.29 1.01
C LYS A 92 12.51 -1.03 2.19
N LYS A 93 12.91 -0.30 3.21
CA LYS A 93 13.48 -0.88 4.43
C LYS A 93 12.49 -1.82 5.12
N ASN A 94 11.25 -1.41 5.24
CA ASN A 94 10.20 -2.23 5.85
C ASN A 94 9.99 -3.52 5.06
N LEU A 95 9.91 -3.43 3.74
CA LEU A 95 9.73 -4.60 2.88
C LEU A 95 10.90 -5.57 2.96
N LEU A 96 12.13 -5.07 3.00
CA LEU A 96 13.32 -5.92 3.14
C LEU A 96 13.37 -6.60 4.50
N THR A 97 13.04 -5.88 5.57
CA THR A 97 12.97 -6.45 6.91
C THR A 97 11.91 -7.55 6.96
N PHE A 98 10.76 -7.30 6.38
CA PHE A 98 9.69 -8.29 6.29
C PHE A 98 10.17 -9.55 5.55
N LYS A 99 10.73 -9.38 4.37
CA LYS A 99 11.23 -10.49 3.55
C LYS A 99 12.24 -11.34 4.33
N ASN A 100 13.17 -10.70 5.02
CA ASN A 100 14.24 -11.41 5.75
C ASN A 100 13.72 -12.18 6.96
N ASN A 101 12.56 -11.82 7.48
CA ASN A 101 11.95 -12.47 8.64
C ASN A 101 10.93 -13.54 8.29
N MET A 102 10.61 -13.70 7.00
CA MET A 102 9.62 -14.68 6.55
C MET A 102 10.26 -15.98 6.11
N ILE A 103 9.64 -17.11 6.49
CA ILE A 103 10.10 -18.44 6.07
C ILE A 103 9.96 -18.59 4.56
N LYS A 104 8.81 -18.17 4.02
CA LYS A 104 8.54 -18.15 2.59
C LYS A 104 8.67 -16.71 2.10
N GLU A 105 9.55 -16.50 1.12
CA GLU A 105 9.71 -15.17 0.54
C GLU A 105 8.50 -14.77 -0.28
N PRO A 106 8.17 -13.47 -0.31
CA PRO A 106 7.14 -12.98 -1.23
C PRO A 106 7.57 -13.19 -2.68
N LYS A 107 6.61 -13.47 -3.54
CA LYS A 107 6.84 -13.62 -4.97
C LYS A 107 7.37 -12.32 -5.58
N PHE A 108 6.83 -11.20 -5.14
CA PHE A 108 7.35 -9.88 -5.44
C PHE A 108 6.98 -8.90 -4.33
N MET A 109 7.64 -7.75 -4.34
CA MET A 109 7.34 -6.65 -3.42
C MET A 109 7.22 -5.37 -4.23
N CYS A 110 6.27 -4.53 -3.85
CA CYS A 110 6.12 -3.25 -4.52
C CYS A 110 5.71 -2.13 -3.58
N ILE A 111 5.98 -0.91 -4.02
CA ILE A 111 5.57 0.32 -3.34
C ILE A 111 4.68 1.06 -4.31
N ILE A 112 3.42 1.28 -3.93
CA ILE A 112 2.47 2.04 -4.73
C ILE A 112 2.55 3.49 -4.33
N VAL A 113 2.78 4.36 -5.31
CA VAL A 113 3.03 5.78 -5.08
C VAL A 113 2.07 6.65 -5.89
N GLY A 114 1.90 7.91 -5.44
CA GLY A 114 1.01 8.86 -6.10
C GLY A 114 1.71 9.92 -6.94
N TYR A 115 3.05 9.94 -6.95
CA TYR A 115 3.80 11.07 -7.51
C TYR A 115 4.38 10.84 -8.90
N THR A 116 4.30 9.65 -9.44
CA THR A 116 4.88 9.33 -10.75
C THR A 116 3.89 8.56 -11.61
N ASP A 117 4.10 8.58 -12.91
CA ASP A 117 3.34 7.80 -13.89
C ASP A 117 4.15 6.62 -14.44
N VAL A 118 5.38 6.44 -13.99
CA VAL A 118 6.31 5.46 -14.55
C VAL A 118 6.52 4.32 -13.56
N ILE A 119 6.42 3.08 -14.07
CA ILE A 119 6.77 1.89 -13.30
C ILE A 119 8.29 1.74 -13.34
N ALA A 120 8.90 1.57 -12.17
CA ALA A 120 10.33 1.34 -12.04
C ALA A 120 10.59 0.12 -11.17
N LYS A 121 11.76 -0.49 -11.35
CA LYS A 121 12.24 -1.57 -10.49
C LYS A 121 13.56 -1.14 -9.89
N ASP A 122 13.65 -1.21 -8.57
CA ASP A 122 14.90 -0.90 -7.89
C ASP A 122 15.92 -2.00 -8.18
N PRO A 123 17.06 -1.69 -8.83
CA PRO A 123 18.04 -2.70 -9.22
C PRO A 123 18.72 -3.38 -8.03
N GLU A 124 18.82 -2.71 -6.90
CA GLU A 124 19.47 -3.28 -5.71
C GLU A 124 18.59 -4.26 -4.95
N THR A 125 17.30 -3.94 -4.81
CA THR A 125 16.39 -4.71 -3.98
C THR A 125 15.41 -5.56 -4.78
N GLY A 126 15.21 -5.23 -6.05
CA GLY A 126 14.18 -5.87 -6.87
C GLY A 126 12.75 -5.39 -6.57
N ILE A 127 12.60 -4.42 -5.69
CA ILE A 127 11.29 -3.88 -5.33
C ILE A 127 10.77 -3.00 -6.47
N TYR A 128 9.51 -3.22 -6.86
CA TYR A 128 8.86 -2.41 -7.88
C TYR A 128 8.29 -1.15 -7.26
N ILE A 129 8.43 -0.03 -7.95
CA ILE A 129 7.77 1.24 -7.61
C ILE A 129 6.70 1.44 -8.67
N VAL A 130 5.44 1.45 -8.24
CA VAL A 130 4.29 1.38 -9.14
C VAL A 130 3.40 2.60 -8.91
N PRO A 131 3.12 3.41 -9.94
CA PRO A 131 2.18 4.51 -9.78
C PRO A 131 0.75 3.98 -9.63
N ILE A 132 -0.07 4.71 -8.88
CA ILE A 132 -1.48 4.36 -8.71
C ILE A 132 -2.20 4.26 -10.05
N THR A 133 -1.78 5.04 -11.03
CA THR A 133 -2.36 5.03 -12.38
C THR A 133 -2.21 3.69 -13.10
N ALA A 134 -1.25 2.86 -12.68
CA ALA A 134 -1.06 1.51 -13.23
C ALA A 134 -2.06 0.49 -12.70
N LEU A 135 -2.87 0.85 -11.69
CA LEU A 135 -3.87 -0.02 -11.08
C LEU A 135 -5.25 0.08 -11.76
N LYS A 136 -5.31 0.63 -12.94
CA LYS A 136 -6.58 0.70 -13.69
C LYS A 136 -6.99 -0.68 -14.16
N PRO A 137 -8.27 -1.01 -14.04
CA PRO A 137 -8.80 -2.26 -14.58
C PRO A 137 -8.69 -2.34 -16.09
#